data_55e812cc3189a6875a07dddf75199c8f
#
_entry.id   55e812cc3189a6875a07dddf75199c8f
#
_cell.length_a   1.000
_cell.length_b   1.000
_cell.length_c   1.000
_cell.angle_alpha   90.00
_cell.angle_beta   90.00
_cell.angle_gamma   90.00
#
_symmetry.space_group_name_H-M   'P 1'
#
loop_
_entity.id
_entity.type
_entity.pdbx_description
1 polymer ?
#
loop_
_entity_poly.entity_id
_entity_poly.type
_entity_poly.pdbx_seq_one_letter_code
_entity_poly.pdbx_strand_id
1 'polypeptide(L)'
;MKNKGKSLKVMAFSLIVAAFMTGCNCNNPDSNTSVDNEVKDNAIETIMTRTSIRSFTDRAVSADTVEMLLRAGMAAPTAVNLQPWHFVVVNDRAKIDELGGNGRQSQMWHESPLVIVVCGNMEKAMEGVGQAFWVQDCSAATENILLAAHALGLGAVWTGCYPIEERVANISQVLGLPEHIVPLCAIVMGFPNESPQPKDKWKPENVSYNEYGK
;
A
#
# COMPACT_ATOMS: atom_id res chain seq x y z
N MET A 1 61.96 69.13 -42.43
CA MET A 1 61.19 68.73 -43.63
C MET A 1 59.96 67.93 -43.15
N LYS A 2 58.81 68.52 -43.41
CA LYS A 2 57.44 68.01 -43.59
C LYS A 2 57.20 66.50 -43.29
N ASN A 3 56.32 66.19 -42.40
CA ASN A 3 55.25 65.31 -42.84
C ASN A 3 53.96 65.44 -42.03
N LYS A 4 52.90 65.30 -42.80
CA LYS A 4 51.51 65.64 -42.53
C LYS A 4 50.84 64.59 -41.72
N GLY A 5 49.88 65.03 -40.88
CA GLY A 5 48.95 64.27 -40.20
C GLY A 5 47.99 63.44 -41.05
N LYS A 6 47.44 62.43 -40.41
CA LYS A 6 46.13 61.89 -40.79
C LYS A 6 45.34 61.58 -39.50
N SER A 7 44.28 62.33 -39.39
CA SER A 7 43.19 62.13 -38.44
C SER A 7 42.56 60.79 -38.68
N LEU A 8 42.43 60.00 -37.61
CA LEU A 8 41.61 58.78 -37.63
C LEU A 8 40.45 59.00 -36.67
N LYS A 9 39.28 59.13 -37.23
CA LYS A 9 38.03 59.23 -36.50
C LYS A 9 37.79 57.91 -35.81
N VAL A 10 37.76 57.94 -34.50
CA VAL A 10 37.26 56.81 -33.65
C VAL A 10 35.78 56.94 -33.57
N MET A 11 35.04 55.99 -34.21
CA MET A 11 33.64 55.80 -34.05
C MET A 11 33.42 55.11 -32.68
N ALA A 12 32.79 55.79 -31.77
CA ALA A 12 32.31 55.23 -30.52
C ALA A 12 31.11 54.28 -30.79
N PHE A 13 31.32 52.99 -30.63
CA PHE A 13 30.26 52.01 -30.61
C PHE A 13 29.78 51.89 -29.17
N SER A 14 28.63 52.50 -28.88
CA SER A 14 27.92 52.33 -27.61
C SER A 14 27.32 50.93 -27.56
N LEU A 15 27.94 50.01 -26.80
CA LEU A 15 27.35 48.76 -26.43
C LEU A 15 26.41 49.02 -25.24
N ILE A 16 25.12 49.02 -25.49
CA ILE A 16 24.08 48.93 -24.42
C ILE A 16 24.05 47.47 -23.96
N VAL A 17 24.66 47.17 -22.83
CA VAL A 17 24.48 45.91 -22.12
C VAL A 17 23.18 46.02 -21.33
N ALA A 18 22.11 45.50 -21.90
CA ALA A 18 20.87 45.26 -21.13
C ALA A 18 21.12 44.10 -20.15
N ALA A 19 21.36 44.42 -18.90
CA ALA A 19 21.38 43.47 -17.81
C ALA A 19 19.95 42.95 -17.60
N PHE A 20 19.66 41.76 -18.13
CA PHE A 20 18.52 40.99 -17.69
C PHE A 20 18.78 40.49 -16.26
N MET A 21 18.32 41.23 -15.30
CA MET A 21 18.13 40.73 -13.94
C MET A 21 16.94 39.79 -13.96
N THR A 22 17.15 38.49 -14.24
CA THR A 22 16.21 37.45 -13.87
C THR A 22 16.30 37.30 -12.37
N GLY A 23 15.46 38.02 -11.66
CA GLY A 23 15.18 37.78 -10.27
C GLY A 23 14.54 36.39 -10.14
N CYS A 24 15.32 35.41 -9.65
CA CYS A 24 14.74 34.19 -9.10
C CYS A 24 13.92 34.59 -7.85
N ASN A 25 12.64 34.80 -8.05
CA ASN A 25 11.70 34.93 -6.96
C ASN A 25 11.35 33.52 -6.46
N CYS A 26 12.25 32.94 -5.66
CA CYS A 26 12.06 31.64 -5.01
C CYS A 26 11.36 31.86 -3.66
N ASN A 27 10.19 32.46 -3.65
CA ASN A 27 9.31 32.43 -2.51
C ASN A 27 7.86 32.49 -3.01
N ASN A 28 7.37 31.33 -3.45
CA ASN A 28 5.94 31.09 -3.58
C ASN A 28 5.54 30.13 -2.45
N PRO A 29 4.97 30.61 -1.35
CA PRO A 29 4.52 29.74 -0.26
C PRO A 29 3.35 28.83 -0.65
N ASP A 30 2.72 29.08 -1.82
CA ASP A 30 1.55 28.32 -2.27
C ASP A 30 1.89 27.03 -3.04
N SER A 31 3.15 26.81 -3.47
CA SER A 31 3.52 25.59 -4.18
C SER A 31 3.70 24.37 -3.27
N ASN A 32 4.00 24.57 -1.99
CA ASN A 32 4.11 23.46 -1.03
C ASN A 32 2.73 23.00 -0.49
N THR A 33 1.75 23.91 -0.42
CA THR A 33 0.40 23.55 0.03
C THR A 33 -0.37 22.71 -0.96
N SER A 34 -0.16 22.87 -2.26
CA SER A 34 -0.86 22.09 -3.28
C SER A 34 -0.37 20.64 -3.36
N VAL A 35 0.94 20.40 -3.25
CA VAL A 35 1.51 19.04 -3.27
C VAL A 35 1.16 18.26 -2.00
N ASP A 36 1.23 18.91 -0.84
CA ASP A 36 0.86 18.30 0.44
C ASP A 36 -0.65 17.99 0.52
N ASN A 37 -1.50 18.82 -0.08
CA ASN A 37 -2.93 18.57 -0.16
C ASN A 37 -3.26 17.44 -1.17
N GLU A 38 -2.62 17.41 -2.32
CA GLU A 38 -2.81 16.32 -3.31
C GLU A 38 -2.41 14.94 -2.75
N VAL A 39 -1.30 14.86 -2.01
CA VAL A 39 -0.87 13.59 -1.38
C VAL A 39 -1.83 13.18 -0.26
N LYS A 40 -2.33 14.13 0.54
CA LYS A 40 -3.32 13.85 1.59
C LYS A 40 -4.65 13.43 1.00
N ASP A 41 -5.14 14.12 -0.01
CA ASP A 41 -6.39 13.80 -0.69
C ASP A 41 -6.33 12.41 -1.32
N ASN A 42 -5.21 12.02 -1.93
CA ASN A 42 -5.01 10.70 -2.53
C ASN A 42 -5.04 9.57 -1.48
N ALA A 43 -4.45 9.74 -0.31
CA ALA A 43 -4.48 8.74 0.76
C ALA A 43 -5.91 8.55 1.32
N ILE A 44 -6.63 9.63 1.58
CA ILE A 44 -8.02 9.58 2.05
C ILE A 44 -8.92 8.97 0.98
N GLU A 45 -8.77 9.36 -0.27
CA GLU A 45 -9.51 8.79 -1.39
C GLU A 45 -9.30 7.26 -1.48
N THR A 46 -8.05 6.80 -1.40
CA THR A 46 -7.71 5.37 -1.40
C THR A 46 -8.43 4.63 -0.27
N ILE A 47 -8.45 5.18 0.95
CA ILE A 47 -9.13 4.59 2.10
C ILE A 47 -10.65 4.54 1.88
N MET A 48 -11.24 5.63 1.39
CA MET A 48 -12.69 5.75 1.24
C MET A 48 -13.24 4.95 0.06
N THR A 49 -12.44 4.74 -0.98
CA THR A 49 -12.87 4.05 -2.22
C THR A 49 -12.51 2.57 -2.25
N ARG A 50 -11.54 2.12 -1.41
CA ARG A 50 -11.20 0.71 -1.35
C ARG A 50 -12.42 -0.15 -1.03
N THR A 51 -12.67 -1.13 -1.87
CA THR A 51 -13.72 -2.13 -1.68
C THR A 51 -13.17 -3.54 -1.88
N SER A 52 -13.86 -4.55 -1.33
CA SER A 52 -13.46 -5.96 -1.50
C SER A 52 -13.86 -6.46 -2.88
N ILE A 53 -12.87 -6.93 -3.64
CA ILE A 53 -13.02 -7.52 -4.98
C ILE A 53 -12.88 -9.04 -4.86
N ARG A 54 -13.78 -9.78 -5.52
CA ARG A 54 -13.85 -11.26 -5.45
C ARG A 54 -13.92 -11.92 -6.83
N SER A 55 -13.83 -11.14 -7.90
CA SER A 55 -13.68 -11.63 -9.27
C SER A 55 -12.45 -10.97 -9.91
N PHE A 56 -11.60 -11.79 -10.51
CA PHE A 56 -10.30 -11.39 -11.02
C PHE A 56 -10.10 -11.87 -12.45
N THR A 57 -9.23 -11.17 -13.18
CA THR A 57 -8.74 -11.62 -14.47
C THR A 57 -7.56 -12.58 -14.26
N ASP A 58 -7.20 -13.33 -15.30
CA ASP A 58 -6.06 -14.25 -15.31
C ASP A 58 -4.69 -13.55 -15.42
N ARG A 59 -4.69 -12.21 -15.50
CA ARG A 59 -3.46 -11.41 -15.64
C ARG A 59 -2.56 -11.58 -14.41
N ALA A 60 -1.33 -12.02 -14.65
CA ALA A 60 -0.34 -12.19 -13.60
C ALA A 60 0.05 -10.86 -12.94
N VAL A 61 0.30 -10.88 -11.64
CA VAL A 61 0.86 -9.76 -10.88
C VAL A 61 2.39 -9.84 -10.92
N SER A 62 3.05 -8.73 -11.27
CA SER A 62 4.52 -8.71 -11.39
C SER A 62 5.23 -8.86 -10.04
N ALA A 63 6.46 -9.37 -10.04
CA ALA A 63 7.28 -9.49 -8.85
C ALA A 63 7.52 -8.13 -8.17
N ASP A 64 7.75 -7.08 -8.95
CA ASP A 64 7.95 -5.71 -8.42
C ASP A 64 6.69 -5.21 -7.69
N THR A 65 5.50 -5.50 -8.23
CA THR A 65 4.24 -5.18 -7.57
C THR A 65 4.07 -5.95 -6.27
N VAL A 66 4.40 -7.24 -6.25
CA VAL A 66 4.39 -8.07 -5.03
C VAL A 66 5.34 -7.49 -3.98
N GLU A 67 6.56 -7.10 -4.36
CA GLU A 67 7.51 -6.47 -3.43
C GLU A 67 6.94 -5.16 -2.84
N MET A 68 6.32 -4.30 -3.65
CA MET A 68 5.67 -3.07 -3.15
C MET A 68 4.57 -3.37 -2.14
N LEU A 69 3.74 -4.37 -2.38
CA LEU A 69 2.69 -4.81 -1.46
C LEU A 69 3.26 -5.28 -0.12
N LEU A 70 4.33 -6.08 -0.16
CA LEU A 70 4.99 -6.58 1.05
C LEU A 70 5.66 -5.44 1.83
N ARG A 71 6.30 -4.49 1.15
CA ARG A 71 6.88 -3.29 1.77
C ARG A 71 5.81 -2.44 2.44
N ALA A 72 4.65 -2.27 1.82
CA ALA A 72 3.52 -1.57 2.43
C ALA A 72 3.03 -2.29 3.69
N GLY A 73 2.89 -3.61 3.65
CA GLY A 73 2.56 -4.41 4.83
C GLY A 73 3.58 -4.25 5.96
N MET A 74 4.87 -4.33 5.64
CA MET A 74 5.96 -4.17 6.61
C MET A 74 6.12 -2.74 7.15
N ALA A 75 5.48 -1.74 6.54
CA ALA A 75 5.46 -0.37 7.04
C ALA A 75 4.42 -0.15 8.16
N ALA A 76 3.60 -1.16 8.48
CA ALA A 76 2.61 -1.06 9.54
C ALA A 76 3.28 -0.92 10.93
N PRO A 77 2.63 -0.24 11.89
CA PRO A 77 3.11 -0.23 13.27
C PRO A 77 2.90 -1.60 13.92
N THR A 78 3.72 -1.91 14.93
CA THR A 78 3.56 -3.11 15.77
C THR A 78 3.78 -2.79 17.24
N ALA A 79 3.25 -3.62 18.12
CA ALA A 79 3.53 -3.52 19.55
C ALA A 79 5.04 -3.51 19.79
N VAL A 80 5.54 -2.46 20.43
CA VAL A 80 6.95 -2.18 20.73
C VAL A 80 7.93 -2.45 19.56
N ASN A 81 7.43 -2.35 18.32
CA ASN A 81 8.17 -2.56 17.08
C ASN A 81 8.77 -3.98 16.93
N LEU A 82 8.10 -5.01 17.42
CA LEU A 82 8.57 -6.39 17.33
C LEU A 82 8.44 -7.01 15.93
N GLN A 83 7.55 -6.47 15.09
CA GLN A 83 7.36 -6.93 13.71
C GLN A 83 7.13 -8.44 13.60
N PRO A 84 6.13 -8.99 14.32
CA PRO A 84 5.92 -10.43 14.44
C PRO A 84 5.25 -11.05 13.20
N TRP A 85 5.07 -10.29 12.13
CA TRP A 85 4.49 -10.80 10.90
C TRP A 85 5.46 -11.70 10.11
N HIS A 86 4.86 -12.63 9.39
CA HIS A 86 5.47 -13.40 8.32
C HIS A 86 4.49 -13.48 7.15
N PHE A 87 4.98 -13.28 5.93
CA PHE A 87 4.15 -13.28 4.74
C PHE A 87 4.51 -14.49 3.86
N VAL A 88 3.50 -15.26 3.45
CA VAL A 88 3.68 -16.33 2.46
C VAL A 88 3.00 -15.90 1.18
N VAL A 89 3.79 -15.71 0.13
CA VAL A 89 3.30 -15.36 -1.21
C VAL A 89 3.03 -16.64 -1.98
N VAL A 90 1.81 -16.81 -2.47
CA VAL A 90 1.38 -17.97 -3.23
C VAL A 90 0.91 -17.51 -4.61
N ASN A 91 1.65 -17.90 -5.65
CA ASN A 91 1.33 -17.67 -7.05
C ASN A 91 1.33 -19.00 -7.88
N ASP A 92 1.51 -20.12 -7.21
CA ASP A 92 1.31 -21.44 -7.79
C ASP A 92 -0.17 -21.77 -7.85
N ARG A 93 -0.68 -22.05 -9.05
CA ARG A 93 -2.10 -22.29 -9.29
C ARG A 93 -2.65 -23.46 -8.46
N ALA A 94 -1.91 -24.58 -8.42
CA ALA A 94 -2.34 -25.77 -7.72
C ALA A 94 -2.46 -25.52 -6.21
N LYS A 95 -1.52 -24.76 -5.63
CA LYS A 95 -1.57 -24.38 -4.22
C LYS A 95 -2.72 -23.39 -3.92
N ILE A 96 -2.98 -22.44 -4.80
CA ILE A 96 -4.10 -21.51 -4.64
C ILE A 96 -5.43 -22.29 -4.69
N ASP A 97 -5.57 -23.23 -5.61
CA ASP A 97 -6.76 -24.08 -5.72
C ASP A 97 -6.96 -24.96 -4.48
N GLU A 98 -5.88 -25.52 -3.94
CA GLU A 98 -5.89 -26.31 -2.71
C GLU A 98 -6.33 -25.46 -1.50
N LEU A 99 -5.79 -24.22 -1.36
CA LEU A 99 -6.18 -23.28 -0.32
C LEU A 99 -7.66 -22.86 -0.43
N GLY A 100 -8.14 -22.65 -1.65
CA GLY A 100 -9.52 -22.25 -1.93
C GLY A 100 -10.54 -23.36 -1.69
N GLY A 101 -10.13 -24.63 -1.84
CA GLY A 101 -11.00 -25.79 -1.70
C GLY A 101 -12.20 -25.73 -2.63
N ASN A 102 -13.29 -26.41 -2.26
CA ASN A 102 -14.52 -26.53 -3.04
C ASN A 102 -15.72 -25.82 -2.35
N GLY A 103 -15.46 -24.86 -1.49
CA GLY A 103 -16.49 -24.16 -0.74
C GLY A 103 -17.23 -23.07 -1.54
N ARG A 104 -18.24 -22.48 -0.91
CA ARG A 104 -19.10 -21.42 -1.53
C ARG A 104 -18.28 -20.23 -2.08
N GLN A 105 -17.10 -19.96 -1.54
CA GLN A 105 -16.25 -18.84 -1.94
C GLN A 105 -15.00 -19.29 -2.71
N SER A 106 -14.95 -20.56 -3.15
CA SER A 106 -13.77 -21.10 -3.87
C SER A 106 -13.51 -20.40 -5.19
N GLN A 107 -14.55 -19.91 -5.87
CA GLN A 107 -14.43 -19.27 -7.18
C GLN A 107 -13.40 -18.13 -7.16
N MET A 108 -13.41 -17.25 -6.15
CA MET A 108 -12.46 -16.14 -6.09
C MET A 108 -11.00 -16.60 -5.97
N TRP A 109 -10.76 -17.78 -5.37
CA TRP A 109 -9.43 -18.38 -5.30
C TRP A 109 -9.00 -18.95 -6.64
N HIS A 110 -9.91 -19.64 -7.34
CA HIS A 110 -9.65 -20.21 -8.67
C HIS A 110 -9.43 -19.15 -9.75
N GLU A 111 -10.00 -17.96 -9.60
CA GLU A 111 -9.77 -16.84 -10.51
C GLU A 111 -8.52 -16.02 -10.15
N SER A 112 -8.10 -16.03 -8.88
CA SER A 112 -7.02 -15.19 -8.39
C SER A 112 -5.63 -15.68 -8.85
N PRO A 113 -4.80 -14.80 -9.43
CA PRO A 113 -3.42 -15.14 -9.78
C PRO A 113 -2.44 -15.06 -8.60
N LEU A 114 -2.86 -14.49 -7.46
CA LEU A 114 -1.99 -14.21 -6.33
C LEU A 114 -2.74 -14.28 -5.01
N VAL A 115 -2.14 -14.93 -4.02
CA VAL A 115 -2.59 -14.90 -2.63
C VAL A 115 -1.40 -14.54 -1.73
N ILE A 116 -1.62 -13.63 -0.78
CA ILE A 116 -0.65 -13.35 0.29
C ILE A 116 -1.28 -13.82 1.60
N VAL A 117 -0.69 -14.84 2.22
CA VAL A 117 -1.10 -15.28 3.56
C VAL A 117 -0.28 -14.49 4.58
N VAL A 118 -0.99 -13.75 5.44
CA VAL A 118 -0.40 -12.99 6.53
C VAL A 118 -0.43 -13.83 7.79
N CYS A 119 0.75 -14.10 8.35
CA CYS A 119 0.93 -14.93 9.53
C CYS A 119 1.56 -14.14 10.67
N GLY A 120 1.26 -14.52 11.91
CA GLY A 120 2.06 -14.15 13.06
C GLY A 120 3.16 -15.16 13.32
N ASN A 121 4.36 -14.66 13.62
CA ASN A 121 5.45 -15.47 14.13
C ASN A 121 5.47 -15.37 15.68
N MET A 122 5.07 -16.45 16.34
CA MET A 122 4.91 -16.48 17.79
C MET A 122 6.24 -16.38 18.55
N GLU A 123 7.37 -16.70 17.89
CA GLU A 123 8.72 -16.51 18.47
C GLU A 123 9.16 -15.03 18.48
N LYS A 124 8.49 -14.18 17.66
CA LYS A 124 8.75 -12.72 17.61
C LYS A 124 7.66 -11.90 18.31
N ALA A 125 6.50 -12.49 18.57
CA ALA A 125 5.41 -11.83 19.28
C ALA A 125 5.82 -11.50 20.72
N MET A 126 5.13 -10.53 21.33
CA MET A 126 5.34 -10.26 22.77
C MET A 126 5.09 -11.52 23.59
N GLU A 127 5.80 -11.62 24.69
CA GLU A 127 5.58 -12.70 25.65
C GLU A 127 4.37 -12.43 26.57
N GLY A 128 3.84 -13.48 27.17
CA GLY A 128 2.77 -13.42 28.14
C GLY A 128 1.46 -12.85 27.59
N VAL A 129 0.77 -12.03 28.38
CA VAL A 129 -0.53 -11.45 27.98
C VAL A 129 -0.46 -10.54 26.76
N GLY A 130 0.72 -9.97 26.49
CA GLY A 130 0.96 -9.14 25.32
C GLY A 130 1.07 -9.93 24.01
N GLN A 131 1.17 -11.24 24.06
CA GLN A 131 1.26 -12.07 22.86
C GLN A 131 0.08 -11.84 21.92
N ALA A 132 -1.12 -11.63 22.46
CA ALA A 132 -2.35 -11.39 21.67
C ALA A 132 -2.26 -10.17 20.72
N PHE A 133 -1.31 -9.23 20.93
CA PHE A 133 -1.11 -8.09 20.03
C PHE A 133 -0.66 -8.50 18.63
N TRP A 134 -0.10 -9.71 18.43
CA TRP A 134 0.23 -10.18 17.09
C TRP A 134 -0.94 -10.10 16.10
N VAL A 135 -2.17 -10.31 16.60
CA VAL A 135 -3.39 -10.20 15.78
C VAL A 135 -3.57 -8.77 15.27
N GLN A 136 -3.37 -7.78 16.14
CA GLN A 136 -3.48 -6.36 15.80
C GLN A 136 -2.36 -5.94 14.83
N ASP A 137 -1.13 -6.37 15.12
CA ASP A 137 0.06 -6.09 14.31
C ASP A 137 -0.10 -6.62 12.88
N CYS A 138 -0.49 -7.89 12.75
CA CYS A 138 -0.73 -8.52 11.45
C CYS A 138 -1.98 -7.95 10.75
N SER A 139 -2.99 -7.49 11.49
CA SER A 139 -4.16 -6.83 10.93
C SER A 139 -3.81 -5.47 10.34
N ALA A 140 -2.97 -4.69 11.02
CA ALA A 140 -2.47 -3.41 10.49
C ALA A 140 -1.67 -3.62 9.19
N ALA A 141 -0.79 -4.63 9.16
CA ALA A 141 -0.04 -5.01 7.97
C ALA A 141 -0.97 -5.45 6.82
N THR A 142 -2.02 -6.21 7.14
CA THR A 142 -3.03 -6.65 6.16
C THR A 142 -3.75 -5.46 5.52
N GLU A 143 -4.22 -4.49 6.33
CA GLU A 143 -4.90 -3.32 5.78
C GLU A 143 -3.98 -2.48 4.91
N ASN A 144 -2.71 -2.29 5.29
CA ASN A 144 -1.74 -1.61 4.45
C ASN A 144 -1.57 -2.29 3.08
N ILE A 145 -1.54 -3.64 3.04
CA ILE A 145 -1.49 -4.39 1.77
C ILE A 145 -2.76 -4.17 0.95
N LEU A 146 -3.94 -4.16 1.57
CA LEU A 146 -5.22 -3.93 0.87
C LEU A 146 -5.30 -2.53 0.27
N LEU A 147 -4.86 -1.51 1.00
CA LEU A 147 -4.79 -0.13 0.52
C LEU A 147 -3.78 0.03 -0.62
N ALA A 148 -2.59 -0.55 -0.46
CA ALA A 148 -1.57 -0.54 -1.51
C ALA A 148 -2.04 -1.26 -2.77
N ALA A 149 -2.71 -2.41 -2.65
CA ALA A 149 -3.29 -3.12 -3.78
C ALA A 149 -4.28 -2.25 -4.54
N HIS A 150 -5.20 -1.57 -3.83
CA HIS A 150 -6.16 -0.65 -4.42
C HIS A 150 -5.48 0.53 -5.13
N ALA A 151 -4.50 1.17 -4.50
CA ALA A 151 -3.73 2.27 -5.10
C ALA A 151 -2.95 1.85 -6.36
N LEU A 152 -2.55 0.57 -6.46
CA LEU A 152 -1.86 -0.01 -7.60
C LEU A 152 -2.83 -0.56 -8.68
N GLY A 153 -4.15 -0.33 -8.53
CA GLY A 153 -5.16 -0.80 -9.48
C GLY A 153 -5.46 -2.30 -9.38
N LEU A 154 -5.06 -2.96 -8.29
CA LEU A 154 -5.43 -4.34 -7.98
C LEU A 154 -6.72 -4.39 -7.18
N GLY A 155 -7.49 -5.46 -7.39
CA GLY A 155 -8.57 -5.88 -6.51
C GLY A 155 -8.03 -6.84 -5.45
N ALA A 156 -8.56 -6.76 -4.23
CA ALA A 156 -8.19 -7.65 -3.15
C ALA A 156 -9.35 -7.88 -2.16
N VAL A 157 -9.32 -9.02 -1.47
CA VAL A 157 -10.24 -9.31 -0.39
C VAL A 157 -9.53 -10.00 0.76
N TRP A 158 -9.86 -9.59 1.97
CA TRP A 158 -9.44 -10.23 3.21
C TRP A 158 -10.30 -11.47 3.49
N THR A 159 -9.69 -12.65 3.57
CA THR A 159 -10.32 -13.89 4.02
C THR A 159 -9.76 -14.30 5.38
N GLY A 160 -10.58 -14.23 6.43
CA GLY A 160 -10.15 -14.53 7.79
C GLY A 160 -9.86 -16.02 8.00
N CYS A 161 -8.75 -16.31 8.70
CA CYS A 161 -8.35 -17.66 9.12
C CYS A 161 -8.46 -17.78 10.64
N TYR A 162 -7.58 -17.11 11.36
CA TYR A 162 -7.65 -17.04 12.83
C TYR A 162 -8.88 -16.24 13.29
N PRO A 163 -9.57 -16.65 14.37
CA PRO A 163 -9.27 -17.77 15.28
C PRO A 163 -9.96 -19.12 14.93
N ILE A 164 -10.35 -19.34 13.69
CA ILE A 164 -11.06 -20.56 13.28
C ILE A 164 -10.03 -21.69 13.09
N GLU A 165 -9.95 -22.60 14.07
CA GLU A 165 -8.94 -23.67 14.11
C GLU A 165 -8.86 -24.50 12.82
N GLU A 166 -10.00 -24.88 12.25
CA GLU A 166 -10.06 -25.65 11.00
C GLU A 166 -9.40 -24.91 9.84
N ARG A 167 -9.60 -23.58 9.73
CA ARG A 167 -9.00 -22.75 8.67
C ARG A 167 -7.49 -22.57 8.88
N VAL A 168 -7.09 -22.35 10.14
CA VAL A 168 -5.69 -22.27 10.53
C VAL A 168 -4.97 -23.58 10.18
N ALA A 169 -5.53 -24.72 10.57
CA ALA A 169 -4.98 -26.05 10.31
C ALA A 169 -4.85 -26.33 8.80
N ASN A 170 -5.90 -26.03 8.02
CA ASN A 170 -5.89 -26.22 6.57
C ASN A 170 -4.76 -25.42 5.88
N ILE A 171 -4.65 -24.13 6.18
CA ILE A 171 -3.60 -23.28 5.59
C ILE A 171 -2.22 -23.72 6.04
N SER A 172 -2.05 -24.05 7.32
CA SER A 172 -0.77 -24.53 7.84
C SER A 172 -0.34 -25.84 7.17
N GLN A 173 -1.25 -26.74 6.94
CA GLN A 173 -1.00 -28.00 6.26
C GLN A 173 -0.60 -27.78 4.78
N VAL A 174 -1.39 -27.00 4.03
CA VAL A 174 -1.17 -26.75 2.59
C VAL A 174 0.16 -26.05 2.35
N LEU A 175 0.52 -25.10 3.22
CA LEU A 175 1.74 -24.32 3.09
C LEU A 175 2.94 -24.87 3.86
N GLY A 176 2.77 -25.95 4.64
CA GLY A 176 3.84 -26.54 5.44
C GLY A 176 4.35 -25.60 6.53
N LEU A 177 3.47 -24.82 7.17
CA LEU A 177 3.87 -23.86 8.19
C LEU A 177 4.31 -24.57 9.46
N PRO A 178 5.44 -24.16 10.07
CA PRO A 178 5.81 -24.66 11.39
C PRO A 178 4.86 -24.13 12.47
N GLU A 179 4.79 -24.78 13.64
CA GLU A 179 3.83 -24.49 14.71
C GLU A 179 3.85 -23.03 15.18
N HIS A 180 5.03 -22.39 15.19
CA HIS A 180 5.18 -21.00 15.62
C HIS A 180 4.72 -19.96 14.56
N ILE A 181 4.38 -20.38 13.35
CA ILE A 181 3.85 -19.51 12.28
C ILE A 181 2.35 -19.73 12.16
N VAL A 182 1.56 -18.78 12.66
CA VAL A 182 0.11 -18.89 12.76
C VAL A 182 -0.56 -18.00 11.71
N PRO A 183 -1.31 -18.55 10.72
CA PRO A 183 -1.98 -17.76 9.69
C PRO A 183 -3.15 -16.96 10.29
N LEU A 184 -3.07 -15.62 10.16
CA LEU A 184 -4.13 -14.70 10.53
C LEU A 184 -5.22 -14.66 9.46
N CYS A 185 -4.81 -14.46 8.22
CA CYS A 185 -5.70 -14.30 7.08
C CYS A 185 -4.97 -14.61 5.77
N ALA A 186 -5.76 -14.79 4.71
CA ALA A 186 -5.27 -14.78 3.35
C ALA A 186 -5.86 -13.59 2.58
N ILE A 187 -5.04 -12.86 1.85
CA ILE A 187 -5.45 -11.80 0.96
C ILE A 187 -5.46 -12.39 -0.45
N VAL A 188 -6.66 -12.64 -0.97
CA VAL A 188 -6.88 -13.11 -2.34
C VAL A 188 -6.92 -11.89 -3.25
N MET A 189 -6.10 -11.84 -4.31
CA MET A 189 -5.93 -10.63 -5.12
C MET A 189 -5.56 -10.90 -6.58
N GLY A 190 -5.83 -9.89 -7.41
CA GLY A 190 -5.50 -9.88 -8.83
C GLY A 190 -6.00 -8.60 -9.49
N PHE A 191 -5.92 -8.51 -10.83
CA PHE A 191 -6.57 -7.42 -11.54
C PHE A 191 -8.08 -7.62 -11.51
N PRO A 192 -8.88 -6.60 -11.11
CA PRO A 192 -10.30 -6.76 -10.88
C PRO A 192 -11.07 -7.05 -12.17
N ASN A 193 -12.03 -7.98 -12.12
CA ASN A 193 -13.01 -8.27 -13.15
C ASN A 193 -14.43 -7.85 -12.74
N GLU A 194 -14.52 -7.01 -11.71
CA GLU A 194 -15.76 -6.39 -11.22
C GLU A 194 -15.45 -4.98 -10.70
N SER A 195 -16.47 -4.13 -10.59
CA SER A 195 -16.34 -2.75 -10.11
C SER A 195 -17.47 -2.39 -9.15
N PRO A 196 -17.53 -3.00 -7.96
CA PRO A 196 -18.54 -2.68 -6.96
C PRO A 196 -18.32 -1.26 -6.43
N GLN A 197 -19.43 -0.54 -6.20
CA GLN A 197 -19.37 0.80 -5.64
C GLN A 197 -18.93 0.76 -4.16
N PRO A 198 -18.10 1.69 -3.72
CA PRO A 198 -17.79 1.90 -2.30
C PRO A 198 -19.07 2.13 -1.50
N LYS A 199 -19.10 1.64 -0.27
CA LYS A 199 -20.24 1.80 0.63
C LYS A 199 -19.95 2.90 1.63
N ASP A 200 -20.87 3.85 1.77
CA ASP A 200 -20.87 4.75 2.91
C ASP A 200 -21.14 3.93 4.19
N LYS A 201 -20.18 3.95 5.10
CA LYS A 201 -20.24 3.22 6.37
C LYS A 201 -20.31 4.17 7.57
N TRP A 202 -20.43 5.49 7.33
CA TRP A 202 -20.51 6.46 8.41
C TRP A 202 -21.77 6.24 9.22
N LYS A 203 -21.60 6.12 10.53
CA LYS A 203 -22.65 5.94 11.51
C LYS A 203 -22.34 6.80 12.74
N PRO A 204 -22.97 7.94 12.87
CA PRO A 204 -22.72 8.84 14.00
C PRO A 204 -22.97 8.19 15.35
N GLU A 205 -23.90 7.23 15.43
CA GLU A 205 -24.19 6.46 16.64
C GLU A 205 -23.03 5.61 17.16
N ASN A 206 -22.00 5.39 16.30
CA ASN A 206 -20.77 4.68 16.71
C ASN A 206 -19.70 5.63 17.27
N VAL A 207 -20.01 6.94 17.42
CA VAL A 207 -19.07 7.95 17.88
C VAL A 207 -19.59 8.55 19.21
N SER A 208 -18.73 8.61 20.20
CA SER A 208 -18.98 9.31 21.47
C SER A 208 -17.84 10.26 21.74
N TYR A 209 -18.12 11.39 22.36
CA TYR A 209 -17.11 12.40 22.68
C TYR A 209 -16.87 12.41 24.19
N ASN A 210 -15.58 12.25 24.59
CA ASN A 210 -15.11 12.22 25.97
C ASN A 210 -15.61 11.07 26.83
N GLU A 211 -16.91 10.71 26.76
CA GLU A 211 -17.51 9.62 27.52
C GLU A 211 -18.40 8.78 26.59
N TYR A 212 -18.51 7.48 26.90
CA TYR A 212 -19.36 6.57 26.13
C TYR A 212 -20.85 7.00 26.21
N GLY A 213 -21.50 7.09 25.06
CA GLY A 213 -22.93 7.43 24.96
C GLY A 213 -23.26 8.94 25.14
N LYS A 214 -22.27 9.82 25.09
CA LYS A 214 -22.46 11.27 25.11
C LYS A 214 -21.98 11.93 23.83
#